data_f695349c738b836eaa848b60f3b513b7
#
_entry.id   f695349c738b836eaa848b60f3b513b7
#
_cell.length_a   1.000
_cell.length_b   1.000
_cell.length_c   1.000
_cell.angle_alpha   90.00
_cell.angle_beta   90.00
_cell.angle_gamma   90.00
#
_symmetry.space_group_name_H-M   'P 1'
#
loop_
_entity.id
_entity.type
_entity.pdbx_description
1 polymer ?
#
loop_
_entity_poly.entity_id
_entity_poly.type
_entity_poly.pdbx_seq_one_letter_code
_entity_poly.pdbx_strand_id
1 'polypeptide(L)'
;MTETTVDKTETTPTAVEFWFDPNCPWAWMTSRWVGEVARHRDLDVTWKVMSLFVLNEDQDIPDEYRERIHEGQLYPRIVTAAKLRHGQEIVKPLYDALGEHVHHRQESDPEQVVPAVLRELDLEADLLEYAWTDEVDQAVRASHQEGIDRVGQDVGTPVIAVEGTAFFGPVISPAPKGQEALDLWDGVVAVAKYPGFFELKRSRTVGPVFDTVE
;
A
#
# COMPACT_ATOMS: atom_id res chain seq x y z
N MET A 1 17.38 5.92 -50.45
CA MET A 1 16.42 6.11 -49.34
C MET A 1 16.84 5.15 -48.25
N THR A 2 17.55 5.63 -47.25
CA THR A 2 17.99 4.82 -46.11
C THR A 2 16.98 5.01 -45.00
N GLU A 3 16.19 3.98 -44.74
CA GLU A 3 15.30 3.94 -43.56
C GLU A 3 16.16 3.94 -42.29
N THR A 4 16.04 5.00 -41.51
CA THR A 4 16.63 5.07 -40.18
C THR A 4 15.71 4.29 -39.27
N THR A 5 16.05 3.06 -38.93
CA THR A 5 15.45 2.29 -37.84
C THR A 5 15.71 3.05 -36.54
N VAL A 6 14.69 3.64 -36.00
CA VAL A 6 14.73 4.19 -34.61
C VAL A 6 14.81 2.99 -33.67
N ASP A 7 16.00 2.81 -33.11
CA ASP A 7 16.25 1.84 -32.05
C ASP A 7 15.37 2.25 -30.85
N LYS A 8 14.29 1.47 -30.56
CA LYS A 8 13.54 1.59 -29.32
C LYS A 8 14.45 1.09 -28.22
N THR A 9 15.14 2.00 -27.54
CA THR A 9 15.74 1.70 -26.27
C THR A 9 14.63 1.19 -25.34
N GLU A 10 14.59 -0.12 -25.09
CA GLU A 10 13.78 -0.70 -24.03
C GLU A 10 14.25 -0.08 -22.71
N THR A 11 13.50 0.87 -22.21
CA THR A 11 13.74 1.43 -20.88
C THR A 11 13.27 0.39 -19.87
N THR A 12 14.16 -0.06 -18.99
CA THR A 12 13.79 -0.95 -17.88
C THR A 12 12.77 -0.23 -16.98
N PRO A 13 11.66 -0.87 -16.62
CA PRO A 13 10.67 -0.28 -15.70
C PRO A 13 11.33 0.16 -14.39
N THR A 14 10.87 1.28 -13.84
CA THR A 14 11.31 1.74 -12.52
C THR A 14 10.78 0.79 -11.45
N ALA A 15 11.68 0.15 -10.71
CA ALA A 15 11.31 -0.76 -9.63
C ALA A 15 10.76 0.01 -8.43
N VAL A 16 9.57 -0.37 -7.99
CA VAL A 16 8.85 0.22 -6.85
C VAL A 16 8.37 -0.88 -5.92
N GLU A 17 8.62 -0.74 -4.63
CA GLU A 17 8.00 -1.59 -3.61
C GLU A 17 7.11 -0.71 -2.73
N PHE A 18 5.92 -1.19 -2.42
CA PHE A 18 4.92 -0.42 -1.68
C PHE A 18 4.34 -1.25 -0.55
N TRP A 19 4.67 -0.91 0.70
CA TRP A 19 4.10 -1.55 1.88
C TRP A 19 2.88 -0.80 2.38
N PHE A 20 1.80 -1.52 2.62
CA PHE A 20 0.52 -0.95 3.04
C PHE A 20 -0.17 -1.82 4.09
N ASP A 21 -0.95 -1.17 4.94
CA ASP A 21 -2.03 -1.81 5.69
C ASP A 21 -3.36 -1.45 5.02
N PRO A 22 -4.23 -2.41 4.69
CA PRO A 22 -5.52 -2.11 4.06
C PRO A 22 -6.40 -1.15 4.86
N ASN A 23 -6.24 -1.09 6.19
CA ASN A 23 -6.99 -0.16 7.04
C ASN A 23 -6.43 1.25 7.04
N CYS A 24 -5.22 1.46 6.54
CA CYS A 24 -4.58 2.76 6.59
C CYS A 24 -5.11 3.70 5.48
N PRO A 25 -5.86 4.75 5.83
CA PRO A 25 -6.40 5.67 4.83
C PRO A 25 -5.30 6.48 4.12
N TRP A 26 -4.16 6.70 4.78
CA TRP A 26 -3.02 7.38 4.16
C TRP A 26 -2.31 6.49 3.13
N ALA A 27 -2.14 5.20 3.45
CA ALA A 27 -1.62 4.22 2.48
C ALA A 27 -2.57 4.11 1.27
N TRP A 28 -3.90 4.13 1.52
CA TRP A 28 -4.89 4.15 0.45
C TRP A 28 -4.70 5.34 -0.48
N MET A 29 -4.64 6.58 0.04
CA MET A 29 -4.41 7.78 -0.77
C MET A 29 -3.13 7.68 -1.61
N THR A 30 -2.05 7.27 -0.99
CA THR A 30 -0.76 7.15 -1.68
C THR A 30 -0.78 6.05 -2.74
N SER A 31 -1.48 4.93 -2.49
CA SER A 31 -1.66 3.87 -3.49
C SER A 31 -2.44 4.34 -4.73
N ARG A 32 -3.42 5.24 -4.55
CA ARG A 32 -4.16 5.86 -5.68
C ARG A 32 -3.24 6.73 -6.52
N TRP A 33 -2.38 7.51 -5.85
CA TRP A 33 -1.36 8.29 -6.56
C TRP A 33 -0.35 7.42 -7.31
N VAL A 34 0.18 6.35 -6.70
CA VAL A 34 1.07 5.40 -7.39
C VAL A 34 0.38 4.78 -8.61
N GLY A 35 -0.90 4.41 -8.48
CA GLY A 35 -1.70 3.90 -9.59
C GLY A 35 -1.91 4.91 -10.72
N GLU A 36 -2.08 6.20 -10.38
CA GLU A 36 -2.17 7.29 -11.38
C GLU A 36 -0.84 7.46 -12.11
N VAL A 37 0.28 7.47 -11.39
CA VAL A 37 1.62 7.57 -12.00
C VAL A 37 1.90 6.39 -12.93
N ALA A 38 1.54 5.16 -12.53
CA ALA A 38 1.76 3.96 -13.34
C ALA A 38 1.02 3.95 -14.68
N ARG A 39 -0.01 4.81 -14.86
CA ARG A 39 -0.66 4.99 -16.18
C ARG A 39 0.20 5.80 -17.15
N HIS A 40 1.18 6.54 -16.67
CA HIS A 40 1.98 7.50 -17.43
C HIS A 40 3.48 7.23 -17.38
N ARG A 41 3.94 6.38 -16.48
CA ARG A 41 5.32 5.96 -16.29
C ARG A 41 5.39 4.44 -16.28
N ASP A 42 6.47 3.90 -16.79
CA ASP A 42 6.73 2.46 -16.77
C ASP A 42 7.26 2.08 -15.39
N LEU A 43 6.36 1.59 -14.51
CA LEU A 43 6.64 1.18 -13.15
C LEU A 43 6.41 -0.32 -12.98
N ASP A 44 7.35 -0.98 -12.34
CA ASP A 44 7.18 -2.34 -11.82
C ASP A 44 6.92 -2.27 -10.30
N VAL A 45 5.64 -2.35 -9.91
CA VAL A 45 5.22 -2.11 -8.52
C VAL A 45 4.94 -3.43 -7.81
N THR A 46 5.78 -3.77 -6.84
CA THR A 46 5.54 -4.87 -5.91
C THR A 46 4.78 -4.40 -4.67
N TRP A 47 3.53 -4.84 -4.54
CA TRP A 47 2.68 -4.52 -3.40
C TRP A 47 2.92 -5.50 -2.25
N LYS A 48 3.19 -4.96 -1.04
CA LYS A 48 3.58 -5.74 0.14
C LYS A 48 2.71 -5.37 1.35
N VAL A 49 2.38 -6.37 2.15
CA VAL A 49 1.59 -6.15 3.37
C VAL A 49 2.48 -5.59 4.48
N MET A 50 1.96 -4.57 5.16
CA MET A 50 2.44 -4.07 6.44
C MET A 50 1.26 -4.05 7.41
N SER A 51 1.48 -4.15 8.71
CA SER A 51 0.40 -4.21 9.70
C SER A 51 0.53 -3.10 10.74
N LEU A 52 -0.50 -2.27 10.85
CA LEU A 52 -0.59 -1.27 11.91
C LEU A 52 -0.72 -1.92 13.30
N PHE A 53 -1.30 -3.13 13.37
CA PHE A 53 -1.34 -3.88 14.61
C PHE A 53 0.07 -4.24 15.07
N VAL A 54 0.87 -4.89 14.20
CA VAL A 54 2.26 -5.28 14.51
C VAL A 54 3.11 -4.05 14.84
N LEU A 55 2.92 -2.94 14.12
CA LEU A 55 3.65 -1.70 14.36
C LEU A 55 3.41 -1.12 15.74
N ASN A 56 2.21 -1.30 16.29
CA ASN A 56 1.77 -0.61 17.52
C ASN A 56 1.51 -1.56 18.70
N GLU A 57 1.73 -2.87 18.56
CA GLU A 57 1.40 -3.84 19.61
C GLU A 57 2.08 -3.57 20.95
N ASP A 58 3.34 -3.05 20.91
CA ASP A 58 4.15 -2.71 22.07
C ASP A 58 4.20 -1.20 22.37
N GLN A 59 3.41 -0.38 21.64
CA GLN A 59 3.39 1.06 21.80
C GLN A 59 2.36 1.49 22.85
N ASP A 60 2.66 2.59 23.56
CA ASP A 60 1.71 3.25 24.45
C ASP A 60 0.75 4.12 23.60
N ILE A 61 -0.39 3.54 23.24
CA ILE A 61 -1.42 4.15 22.39
C ILE A 61 -2.78 4.14 23.11
N PRO A 62 -3.69 5.08 22.77
CA PRO A 62 -5.05 5.09 23.33
C PRO A 62 -5.78 3.76 23.10
N ASP A 63 -6.56 3.31 24.11
CA ASP A 63 -7.29 2.03 24.07
C ASP A 63 -8.20 1.92 22.85
N GLU A 64 -8.95 2.98 22.51
CA GLU A 64 -9.82 3.02 21.33
C GLU A 64 -9.04 2.78 20.03
N TYR A 65 -7.82 3.32 19.93
CA TYR A 65 -6.98 3.08 18.77
C TYR A 65 -6.46 1.66 18.76
N ARG A 66 -6.09 1.12 19.93
CA ARG A 66 -5.64 -0.27 20.11
C ARG A 66 -6.70 -1.28 19.67
N GLU A 67 -7.96 -1.09 20.10
CA GLU A 67 -9.08 -1.93 19.69
C GLU A 67 -9.28 -1.90 18.18
N ARG A 68 -9.28 -0.71 17.58
CA ARG A 68 -9.45 -0.55 16.13
C ARG A 68 -8.37 -1.24 15.31
N ILE A 69 -7.08 -1.14 15.70
CA ILE A 69 -6.00 -1.79 14.96
C ILE A 69 -5.97 -3.31 15.21
N HIS A 70 -6.43 -3.75 16.38
CA HIS A 70 -6.59 -5.17 16.68
C HIS A 70 -7.65 -5.82 15.78
N GLU A 71 -8.81 -5.20 15.64
CA GLU A 71 -9.83 -5.62 14.68
C GLU A 71 -9.30 -5.53 13.24
N GLY A 72 -8.52 -4.50 12.94
CA GLY A 72 -7.96 -4.26 11.62
C GLY A 72 -6.93 -5.30 11.15
N GLN A 73 -6.36 -6.12 12.03
CA GLN A 73 -5.38 -7.15 11.62
C GLN A 73 -5.96 -8.23 10.69
N LEU A 74 -7.28 -8.33 10.61
CA LEU A 74 -7.98 -9.28 9.74
C LEU A 74 -7.63 -9.08 8.27
N TYR A 75 -7.59 -7.83 7.79
CA TYR A 75 -7.32 -7.53 6.39
C TYR A 75 -5.87 -7.87 5.96
N PRO A 76 -4.82 -7.51 6.71
CA PRO A 76 -3.46 -8.00 6.44
C PRO A 76 -3.36 -9.52 6.35
N ARG A 77 -4.09 -10.25 7.21
CA ARG A 77 -4.14 -11.71 7.18
C ARG A 77 -4.76 -12.24 5.89
N ILE A 78 -5.92 -11.71 5.50
CA ILE A 78 -6.60 -12.11 4.26
C ILE A 78 -5.73 -11.85 3.03
N VAL A 79 -5.12 -10.67 2.92
CA VAL A 79 -4.23 -10.34 1.80
C VAL A 79 -3.02 -11.27 1.76
N THR A 80 -2.46 -11.58 2.93
CA THR A 80 -1.31 -12.50 3.04
C THR A 80 -1.70 -13.92 2.68
N ALA A 81 -2.84 -14.42 3.16
CA ALA A 81 -3.35 -15.76 2.82
C ALA A 81 -3.61 -15.90 1.32
N ALA A 82 -4.27 -14.90 0.72
CA ALA A 82 -4.51 -14.88 -0.72
C ALA A 82 -3.19 -14.86 -1.51
N LYS A 83 -2.21 -14.05 -1.09
CA LYS A 83 -0.88 -14.04 -1.71
C LYS A 83 -0.17 -15.41 -1.63
N LEU A 84 -0.24 -16.09 -0.49
CA LEU A 84 0.38 -17.41 -0.32
C LEU A 84 -0.28 -18.47 -1.22
N ARG A 85 -1.58 -18.35 -1.48
CA ARG A 85 -2.35 -19.29 -2.30
C ARG A 85 -2.27 -19.00 -3.80
N HIS A 86 -2.35 -17.73 -4.19
CA HIS A 86 -2.51 -17.28 -5.58
C HIS A 86 -1.29 -16.53 -6.15
N GLY A 87 -0.29 -16.23 -5.32
CA GLY A 87 0.90 -15.47 -5.76
C GLY A 87 0.76 -13.96 -5.60
N GLN A 88 1.78 -13.25 -6.07
CA GLN A 88 1.91 -11.79 -5.89
C GLN A 88 0.82 -10.99 -6.62
N GLU A 89 0.35 -11.49 -7.76
CA GLU A 89 -0.58 -10.78 -8.65
C GLU A 89 -1.95 -10.49 -8.02
N ILE A 90 -2.37 -11.30 -7.02
CA ILE A 90 -3.65 -11.09 -6.35
C ILE A 90 -3.62 -9.93 -5.34
N VAL A 91 -2.43 -9.54 -4.87
CA VAL A 91 -2.30 -8.56 -3.76
C VAL A 91 -2.92 -7.21 -4.13
N LYS A 92 -2.61 -6.68 -5.31
CA LYS A 92 -3.12 -5.37 -5.75
C LYS A 92 -4.63 -5.38 -5.99
N PRO A 93 -5.20 -6.31 -6.77
CA PRO A 93 -6.66 -6.40 -6.93
C PRO A 93 -7.40 -6.54 -5.59
N LEU A 94 -6.90 -7.38 -4.68
CA LEU A 94 -7.51 -7.58 -3.37
C LEU A 94 -7.43 -6.32 -2.50
N TYR A 95 -6.28 -5.64 -2.51
CA TYR A 95 -6.14 -4.35 -1.84
C TYR A 95 -7.10 -3.29 -2.37
N ASP A 96 -7.27 -3.22 -3.70
CA ASP A 96 -8.17 -2.26 -4.33
C ASP A 96 -9.62 -2.53 -3.94
N ALA A 97 -10.06 -3.78 -4.00
CA ALA A 97 -11.42 -4.14 -3.61
C ALA A 97 -11.69 -3.87 -2.11
N LEU A 98 -10.77 -4.28 -1.22
CA LEU A 98 -10.88 -3.97 0.21
C LEU A 98 -10.92 -2.47 0.47
N GLY A 99 -10.04 -1.70 -0.16
CA GLY A 99 -9.97 -0.26 0.03
C GLY A 99 -11.20 0.49 -0.49
N GLU A 100 -11.82 0.01 -1.57
CA GLU A 100 -13.08 0.55 -2.06
C GLU A 100 -14.21 0.38 -1.03
N HIS A 101 -14.33 -0.81 -0.44
CA HIS A 101 -15.31 -1.07 0.60
C HIS A 101 -15.04 -0.24 1.87
N VAL A 102 -13.81 -0.30 2.39
CA VAL A 102 -13.45 0.30 3.68
C VAL A 102 -13.40 1.82 3.59
N HIS A 103 -12.77 2.39 2.56
CA HIS A 103 -12.46 3.83 2.54
C HIS A 103 -13.49 4.66 1.77
N HIS A 104 -14.07 4.14 0.67
CA HIS A 104 -15.07 4.89 -0.09
C HIS A 104 -16.49 4.59 0.37
N ARG A 105 -16.87 3.32 0.52
CA ARG A 105 -18.22 2.94 0.97
C ARG A 105 -18.37 3.02 2.49
N GLN A 106 -17.26 3.19 3.24
CA GLN A 106 -17.24 3.26 4.70
C GLN A 106 -17.85 2.01 5.38
N GLU A 107 -17.68 0.87 4.75
CA GLU A 107 -18.11 -0.41 5.27
C GLU A 107 -17.03 -0.93 6.23
N SER A 108 -17.37 -1.04 7.53
CA SER A 108 -16.39 -1.34 8.58
C SER A 108 -16.48 -2.77 9.11
N ASP A 109 -17.52 -3.52 8.73
CA ASP A 109 -17.73 -4.89 9.23
C ASP A 109 -16.98 -5.91 8.36
N PRO A 110 -15.87 -6.49 8.84
CA PRO A 110 -15.08 -7.45 8.08
C PRO A 110 -15.87 -8.73 7.72
N GLU A 111 -16.87 -9.12 8.53
CA GLU A 111 -17.69 -10.30 8.26
C GLU A 111 -18.59 -10.10 7.03
N GLN A 112 -18.84 -8.86 6.64
CA GLN A 112 -19.59 -8.53 5.43
C GLN A 112 -18.65 -8.15 4.27
N VAL A 113 -17.62 -7.35 4.54
CA VAL A 113 -16.68 -6.86 3.54
C VAL A 113 -15.87 -7.99 2.92
N VAL A 114 -15.24 -8.85 3.74
CA VAL A 114 -14.36 -9.90 3.21
C VAL A 114 -15.09 -10.87 2.29
N PRO A 115 -16.25 -11.46 2.66
CA PRO A 115 -16.99 -12.34 1.74
C PRO A 115 -17.47 -11.63 0.46
N ALA A 116 -17.77 -10.33 0.52
CA ALA A 116 -18.16 -9.57 -0.67
C ALA A 116 -16.97 -9.45 -1.63
N VAL A 117 -15.82 -9.04 -1.11
CA VAL A 117 -14.58 -8.87 -1.88
C VAL A 117 -14.07 -10.19 -2.47
N LEU A 118 -14.10 -11.29 -1.68
CA LEU A 118 -13.70 -12.60 -2.19
C LEU A 118 -14.57 -13.04 -3.38
N ARG A 119 -15.89 -12.78 -3.32
CA ARG A 119 -16.80 -13.06 -4.44
C ARG A 119 -16.56 -12.17 -5.65
N GLU A 120 -16.28 -10.88 -5.44
CA GLU A 120 -15.97 -9.91 -6.51
C GLU A 120 -14.73 -10.35 -7.32
N LEU A 121 -13.78 -10.98 -6.66
CA LEU A 121 -12.51 -11.42 -7.25
C LEU A 121 -12.45 -12.91 -7.62
N ASP A 122 -13.59 -13.63 -7.51
CA ASP A 122 -13.68 -15.08 -7.75
C ASP A 122 -12.67 -15.89 -6.92
N LEU A 123 -12.47 -15.48 -5.66
CA LEU A 123 -11.60 -16.16 -4.70
C LEU A 123 -12.39 -17.10 -3.79
N GLU A 124 -11.69 -18.10 -3.26
CA GLU A 124 -12.30 -19.14 -2.41
C GLU A 124 -12.77 -18.53 -1.08
N ALA A 125 -13.99 -18.90 -0.69
CA ALA A 125 -14.63 -18.39 0.54
C ALA A 125 -13.91 -18.80 1.83
N ASP A 126 -13.16 -19.91 1.81
CA ASP A 126 -12.39 -20.41 2.96
C ASP A 126 -11.19 -19.50 3.32
N LEU A 127 -10.78 -18.61 2.42
CA LEU A 127 -9.82 -17.54 2.76
C LEU A 127 -10.29 -16.68 3.94
N LEU A 128 -11.61 -16.59 4.17
CA LEU A 128 -12.17 -15.88 5.34
C LEU A 128 -11.69 -16.48 6.67
N GLU A 129 -11.42 -17.78 6.73
CA GLU A 129 -10.99 -18.48 7.96
C GLU A 129 -9.67 -17.89 8.49
N TYR A 130 -8.78 -17.46 7.59
CA TYR A 130 -7.51 -16.84 7.97
C TYR A 130 -7.66 -15.49 8.68
N ALA A 131 -8.79 -14.81 8.52
CA ALA A 131 -9.06 -13.57 9.24
C ALA A 131 -8.99 -13.76 10.77
N TRP A 132 -9.44 -14.92 11.24
CA TRP A 132 -9.67 -15.22 12.66
C TRP A 132 -8.59 -16.12 13.29
N THR A 133 -7.60 -16.55 12.51
CA THR A 133 -6.50 -17.41 12.95
C THR A 133 -5.16 -16.69 12.85
N ASP A 134 -4.14 -17.22 13.52
CA ASP A 134 -2.76 -16.72 13.48
C ASP A 134 -1.87 -17.47 12.47
N GLU A 135 -2.46 -18.35 11.65
CA GLU A 135 -1.72 -19.23 10.74
C GLU A 135 -0.79 -18.47 9.77
N VAL A 136 -1.17 -17.26 9.38
CA VAL A 136 -0.38 -16.43 8.44
C VAL A 136 0.38 -15.30 9.15
N ASP A 137 0.28 -15.16 10.47
CA ASP A 137 0.87 -14.04 11.21
C ASP A 137 2.39 -13.97 11.05
N GLN A 138 3.07 -15.11 10.96
CA GLN A 138 4.50 -15.13 10.69
C GLN A 138 4.84 -14.50 9.33
N ALA A 139 4.02 -14.75 8.31
CA ALA A 139 4.22 -14.16 6.99
C ALA A 139 3.87 -12.67 6.95
N VAL A 140 2.81 -12.24 7.68
CA VAL A 140 2.48 -10.83 7.88
C VAL A 140 3.65 -10.09 8.54
N ARG A 141 4.17 -10.63 9.65
CA ARG A 141 5.30 -10.07 10.40
C ARG A 141 6.58 -10.02 9.57
N ALA A 142 6.85 -11.03 8.77
CA ALA A 142 8.02 -11.05 7.89
C ALA A 142 7.96 -9.95 6.83
N SER A 143 6.80 -9.75 6.18
CA SER A 143 6.60 -8.68 5.21
C SER A 143 6.65 -7.30 5.88
N HIS A 144 6.06 -7.16 7.08
CA HIS A 144 6.11 -5.95 7.89
C HIS A 144 7.57 -5.60 8.23
N GLN A 145 8.34 -6.54 8.77
CA GLN A 145 9.71 -6.34 9.19
C GLN A 145 10.61 -5.94 8.02
N GLU A 146 10.40 -6.51 6.84
CA GLU A 146 11.12 -6.11 5.63
C GLU A 146 10.97 -4.60 5.33
N GLY A 147 9.78 -4.05 5.51
CA GLY A 147 9.54 -2.61 5.36
C GLY A 147 10.20 -1.79 6.46
N ILE A 148 10.05 -2.22 7.72
CA ILE A 148 10.62 -1.56 8.90
C ILE A 148 12.14 -1.53 8.86
N ASP A 149 12.80 -2.59 8.44
CA ASP A 149 14.26 -2.66 8.35
C ASP A 149 14.85 -1.60 7.40
N ARG A 150 14.03 -1.07 6.49
CA ARG A 150 14.45 -0.04 5.53
C ARG A 150 14.27 1.39 6.02
N VAL A 151 13.32 1.65 6.92
CA VAL A 151 12.94 3.01 7.33
C VAL A 151 13.03 3.25 8.84
N GLY A 152 13.20 2.19 9.65
CA GLY A 152 13.23 2.27 11.11
C GLY A 152 11.84 2.17 11.74
N GLN A 153 11.78 2.23 13.07
CA GLN A 153 10.58 1.96 13.87
C GLN A 153 9.66 3.18 14.07
N ASP A 154 10.19 4.41 13.93
CA ASP A 154 9.42 5.65 14.17
C ASP A 154 8.68 6.11 12.91
N VAL A 155 7.87 5.22 12.39
CA VAL A 155 7.13 5.41 11.12
C VAL A 155 5.71 4.86 11.20
N GLY A 156 4.97 4.99 10.11
CA GLY A 156 3.65 4.38 9.88
C GLY A 156 3.59 3.70 8.52
N THR A 157 2.39 3.61 7.96
CA THR A 157 2.16 3.22 6.56
C THR A 157 1.63 4.41 5.75
N PRO A 158 1.93 4.52 4.45
CA PRO A 158 2.69 3.59 3.62
C PRO A 158 4.20 3.72 3.79
N VAL A 159 4.93 2.68 3.39
CA VAL A 159 6.35 2.77 3.05
C VAL A 159 6.49 2.55 1.56
N ILE A 160 7.29 3.37 0.89
CA ILE A 160 7.60 3.22 -0.54
C ILE A 160 9.11 3.09 -0.73
N ALA A 161 9.53 2.16 -1.57
CA ALA A 161 10.90 2.13 -2.07
C ALA A 161 10.92 2.38 -3.57
N VAL A 162 11.78 3.27 -4.02
CA VAL A 162 12.02 3.57 -5.43
C VAL A 162 13.48 3.29 -5.73
N GLU A 163 13.73 2.39 -6.69
CA GLU A 163 15.09 1.96 -7.04
C GLU A 163 15.91 1.53 -5.81
N GLY A 164 15.26 0.89 -4.83
CA GLY A 164 15.89 0.38 -3.61
C GLY A 164 16.02 1.38 -2.46
N THR A 165 15.77 2.68 -2.66
CA THR A 165 15.76 3.67 -1.58
C THR A 165 14.36 3.80 -1.00
N ALA A 166 14.20 3.50 0.28
CA ALA A 166 12.90 3.48 0.94
C ALA A 166 12.67 4.70 1.85
N PHE A 167 11.40 5.12 1.92
CA PHE A 167 10.91 6.17 2.79
C PHE A 167 9.56 5.78 3.41
N PHE A 168 9.29 6.26 4.61
CA PHE A 168 7.92 6.38 5.11
C PHE A 168 7.19 7.48 4.34
N GLY A 169 6.05 7.16 3.75
CA GLY A 169 5.28 8.08 2.92
C GLY A 169 5.47 7.85 1.41
N PRO A 170 5.18 8.87 0.57
CA PRO A 170 4.67 10.19 0.96
C PRO A 170 3.26 10.08 1.57
N VAL A 171 3.00 10.87 2.63
CA VAL A 171 1.68 10.97 3.24
C VAL A 171 0.97 12.15 2.60
N ILE A 172 -0.01 11.86 1.75
CA ILE A 172 -0.68 12.83 0.87
C ILE A 172 -2.19 12.77 1.02
N SER A 173 -2.85 13.89 0.81
CA SER A 173 -4.32 13.99 0.74
C SER A 173 -4.74 15.35 0.15
N PRO A 174 -5.66 15.36 -0.84
CA PRO A 174 -6.12 14.22 -1.63
C PRO A 174 -5.01 13.60 -2.47
N ALA A 175 -5.27 12.45 -3.11
CA ALA A 175 -4.35 11.88 -4.09
C ALA A 175 -4.30 12.75 -5.35
N PRO A 176 -3.13 13.28 -5.76
CA PRO A 176 -3.03 14.10 -6.95
C PRO A 176 -3.26 13.28 -8.22
N LYS A 177 -3.75 13.95 -9.29
CA LYS A 177 -4.02 13.36 -10.60
C LYS A 177 -3.28 14.10 -11.70
N GLY A 178 -3.17 13.48 -12.88
CA GLY A 178 -2.57 14.08 -14.06
C GLY A 178 -1.17 14.63 -13.81
N GLN A 179 -0.89 15.86 -14.25
CA GLN A 179 0.45 16.46 -14.17
C GLN A 179 0.92 16.64 -12.72
N GLU A 180 0.05 17.00 -11.79
CA GLU A 180 0.43 17.13 -10.37
C GLU A 180 0.92 15.80 -9.77
N ALA A 181 0.32 14.69 -10.18
CA ALA A 181 0.78 13.35 -9.76
C ALA A 181 2.18 13.04 -10.29
N LEU A 182 2.46 13.43 -11.54
CA LEU A 182 3.76 13.22 -12.18
C LEU A 182 4.85 14.13 -11.59
N ASP A 183 4.54 15.40 -11.34
CA ASP A 183 5.47 16.34 -10.72
C ASP A 183 5.87 15.89 -9.31
N LEU A 184 4.90 15.40 -8.53
CA LEU A 184 5.18 14.84 -7.22
C LEU A 184 6.05 13.57 -7.32
N TRP A 185 5.79 12.69 -8.30
CA TRP A 185 6.58 11.49 -8.54
C TRP A 185 8.01 11.83 -8.88
N ASP A 186 8.23 12.75 -9.82
CA ASP A 186 9.56 13.17 -10.23
C ASP A 186 10.35 13.78 -9.06
N GLY A 187 9.65 14.49 -8.14
CA GLY A 187 10.22 14.96 -6.88
C GLY A 187 10.65 13.83 -5.94
N VAL A 188 9.81 12.80 -5.76
CA VAL A 188 10.13 11.62 -4.94
C VAL A 188 11.31 10.85 -5.51
N VAL A 189 11.35 10.66 -6.83
CA VAL A 189 12.49 10.01 -7.50
C VAL A 189 13.78 10.83 -7.31
N ALA A 190 13.69 12.17 -7.39
CA ALA A 190 14.85 13.04 -7.21
C ALA A 190 15.45 12.92 -5.81
N VAL A 191 14.62 12.90 -4.76
CA VAL A 191 15.11 12.72 -3.37
C VAL A 191 15.62 11.31 -3.11
N ALA A 192 15.00 10.28 -3.71
CA ALA A 192 15.43 8.89 -3.59
C ALA A 192 16.81 8.64 -4.19
N LYS A 193 17.18 9.39 -5.23
CA LYS A 193 18.52 9.29 -5.86
C LYS A 193 19.64 9.94 -5.05
N TYR A 194 19.33 10.75 -4.03
CA TYR A 194 20.35 11.40 -3.22
C TYR A 194 20.60 10.63 -1.91
N PRO A 195 21.75 9.93 -1.76
CA PRO A 195 22.00 9.05 -0.62
C PRO A 195 22.01 9.74 0.76
N GLY A 196 22.15 11.06 0.78
CA GLY A 196 22.15 11.86 2.01
C GLY A 196 20.79 12.44 2.38
N PHE A 197 19.70 12.03 1.71
CA PHE A 197 18.35 12.46 2.06
C PHE A 197 17.66 11.44 2.95
N PHE A 198 17.24 11.84 4.14
CA PHE A 198 16.64 10.93 5.11
C PHE A 198 15.19 11.25 5.44
N GLU A 199 14.83 12.53 5.61
CA GLU A 199 13.49 12.90 6.06
C GLU A 199 13.07 14.30 5.57
N LEU A 200 11.77 14.43 5.25
CA LEU A 200 11.09 15.70 5.05
C LEU A 200 9.67 15.58 5.61
N LYS A 201 9.36 16.36 6.65
CA LYS A 201 8.08 16.29 7.37
C LYS A 201 7.48 17.68 7.61
N ARG A 202 6.16 17.79 7.51
CA ARG A 202 5.38 18.94 7.96
C ARG A 202 4.13 18.52 8.69
N SER A 203 3.50 19.43 9.46
CA SER A 203 2.22 19.17 10.11
C SER A 203 1.10 18.95 9.07
N ARG A 204 0.25 17.97 9.31
CA ARG A 204 -0.96 17.75 8.52
C ARG A 204 -2.05 18.70 8.98
N THR A 205 -2.70 19.37 8.03
CA THR A 205 -3.78 20.35 8.28
C THR A 205 -5.15 19.80 7.89
N VAL A 206 -5.16 18.66 7.18
CA VAL A 206 -6.39 17.96 6.74
C VAL A 206 -6.24 16.46 6.98
N GLY A 207 -7.37 15.79 7.14
CA GLY A 207 -7.46 14.32 7.13
C GLY A 207 -7.38 13.73 5.72
N PRO A 208 -7.51 12.40 5.59
CA PRO A 208 -7.67 11.77 4.30
C PRO A 208 -8.95 12.25 3.61
N VAL A 209 -8.80 12.73 2.37
CA VAL A 209 -9.91 13.17 1.51
C VAL A 209 -10.03 12.16 0.40
N PHE A 210 -11.06 11.33 0.49
CA PHE A 210 -11.37 10.34 -0.55
C PHE A 210 -12.09 11.04 -1.68
N ASP A 211 -11.66 10.79 -2.92
CA ASP A 211 -12.42 11.22 -4.08
C ASP A 211 -13.79 10.55 -4.04
N THR A 212 -14.85 11.34 -4.17
CA THR A 212 -16.17 10.79 -4.48
C THR A 212 -16.05 10.13 -5.86
N VAL A 213 -16.38 8.85 -5.91
CA VAL A 213 -16.51 8.14 -7.19
C VAL A 213 -17.63 8.83 -7.95
N GLU A 214 -17.28 9.56 -9.05
CA GLU A 214 -18.27 10.06 -10.00
C GLU A 214 -18.75 8.94 -10.91
#